data_19ec6d18db8c892409c41c6ea5faad0d
#
_entry.id   19ec6d18db8c892409c41c6ea5faad0d
#
_cell.length_a   1.000
_cell.length_b   1.000
_cell.length_c   1.000
_cell.angle_alpha   90.00
_cell.angle_beta   90.00
_cell.angle_gamma   90.00
#
_symmetry.space_group_name_H-M   'P 1'
#
loop_
_entity.id
_entity.type
_entity.pdbx_description
1 polymer ?
#
loop_
_entity_poly.entity_id
_entity_poly.type
_entity_poly.pdbx_seq_one_letter_code
_entity_poly.pdbx_strand_id
1 'polypeptide(L)'
;KKQTTDGWLNQVREILESPQYGKLDDRLSSSCKSDKIYVFTPNGDLKQLPLGATVLDFAFDIHTQIGSCCSGANVNGKLQPIRYELHSGDRVEILTNKKQSPKADWLNVVTTDKAKNRIKRYLKDQEMKEAELGSALFYRRLKNWKITYTDRLLSEILKEYNLSSGIEFYHLIATEKIDIVRLKEFILSINEDKDVKSDKVDNDVVK
;
A
#
# COMPACT_ATOMS: atom_id res chain seq x y z
N LYS A 1 -8.23 -29.47 0.83
CA LYS A 1 -6.84 -28.99 1.13
C LYS A 1 -6.33 -29.49 2.50
N LYS A 2 -6.56 -30.76 2.81
CA LYS A 2 -6.05 -31.44 4.01
C LYS A 2 -4.72 -32.18 3.78
N GLN A 3 -4.15 -32.08 2.57
CA GLN A 3 -3.07 -32.99 2.13
C GLN A 3 -1.65 -32.63 2.60
N THR A 4 -1.39 -31.43 3.12
CA THR A 4 -0.01 -31.03 3.49
C THR A 4 0.34 -31.34 4.95
N THR A 5 -0.63 -31.32 5.85
CA THR A 5 -0.45 -31.64 7.28
C THR A 5 -0.33 -33.14 7.51
N ASP A 6 -1.13 -33.94 6.77
CA ASP A 6 -1.10 -35.40 6.85
C ASP A 6 0.22 -35.98 6.30
N GLY A 7 0.82 -35.35 5.27
CA GLY A 7 2.14 -35.74 4.75
C GLY A 7 3.27 -35.53 5.75
N TRP A 8 3.26 -34.41 6.47
CA TRP A 8 4.27 -34.13 7.51
C TRP A 8 4.08 -35.03 8.74
N LEU A 9 2.83 -35.23 9.18
CA LEU A 9 2.55 -36.15 10.29
C LEU A 9 2.96 -37.60 9.98
N ASN A 10 2.79 -38.06 8.74
CA ASN A 10 3.22 -39.36 8.31
C ASN A 10 4.76 -39.46 8.27
N GLN A 11 5.47 -38.42 7.81
CA GLN A 11 6.94 -38.36 7.87
C GLN A 11 7.47 -38.37 9.30
N VAL A 12 6.87 -37.61 10.20
CA VAL A 12 7.23 -37.62 11.62
C VAL A 12 6.99 -39.01 12.25
N ARG A 13 5.86 -39.66 11.93
CA ARG A 13 5.56 -41.02 12.39
C ARG A 13 6.60 -42.02 11.87
N GLU A 14 6.92 -41.96 10.58
CA GLU A 14 7.91 -42.84 9.94
C GLU A 14 9.32 -42.67 10.54
N ILE A 15 9.70 -41.44 10.91
CA ILE A 15 10.97 -41.14 11.61
C ILE A 15 10.94 -41.72 13.03
N LEU A 16 9.84 -41.58 13.76
CA LEU A 16 9.72 -42.07 15.14
C LEU A 16 9.61 -43.60 15.23
N GLU A 17 9.06 -44.25 14.19
CA GLU A 17 8.91 -45.70 14.09
C GLU A 17 10.16 -46.41 13.53
N SER A 18 11.14 -45.68 12.99
CA SER A 18 12.37 -46.31 12.43
C SER A 18 13.41 -46.61 13.51
N PRO A 19 14.03 -47.83 13.49
CA PRO A 19 14.92 -48.32 14.56
C PRO A 19 16.32 -47.63 14.60
N GLN A 20 16.59 -46.63 13.79
CA GLN A 20 17.90 -45.97 13.69
C GLN A 20 17.92 -44.60 14.43
N TYR A 21 17.76 -44.63 15.72
CA TYR A 21 17.80 -43.44 16.60
C TYR A 21 19.14 -42.67 16.64
N GLY A 22 20.19 -43.13 15.99
CA GLY A 22 21.54 -42.54 16.10
C GLY A 22 21.92 -41.51 15.02
N LYS A 23 21.05 -41.24 14.03
CA LYS A 23 21.31 -40.25 12.94
C LYS A 23 20.17 -39.25 12.73
N LEU A 24 19.42 -38.98 13.79
CA LEU A 24 18.24 -38.13 13.74
C LEU A 24 18.59 -36.65 13.56
N ASP A 25 19.69 -36.16 14.13
CA ASP A 25 20.01 -34.73 14.16
C ASP A 25 20.26 -34.12 12.78
N ASP A 26 20.95 -34.85 11.87
CA ASP A 26 21.26 -34.29 10.54
C ASP A 26 20.09 -34.35 9.55
N ARG A 27 19.17 -35.31 9.69
CA ARG A 27 17.99 -35.43 8.82
C ARG A 27 16.83 -34.52 9.26
N LEU A 28 16.63 -34.36 10.56
CA LEU A 28 15.65 -33.43 11.10
C LEU A 28 16.09 -31.98 10.87
N SER A 29 17.37 -31.68 11.03
CA SER A 29 17.90 -30.32 10.80
C SER A 29 17.89 -29.94 9.33
N SER A 30 18.04 -30.88 8.39
CA SER A 30 17.95 -30.62 6.95
C SER A 30 16.51 -30.61 6.43
N SER A 31 15.59 -31.39 7.00
CA SER A 31 14.14 -31.36 6.66
C SER A 31 13.39 -30.23 7.35
N CYS A 32 13.89 -29.70 8.47
CA CYS A 32 13.25 -28.63 9.25
C CYS A 32 13.71 -27.22 8.88
N LYS A 33 14.51 -27.03 7.83
CA LYS A 33 14.63 -25.71 7.17
C LYS A 33 13.38 -25.46 6.32
N SER A 34 12.21 -25.49 6.95
CA SER A 34 11.02 -25.03 6.26
C SER A 34 11.11 -23.51 6.22
N ASP A 35 11.15 -22.92 5.01
CA ASP A 35 11.03 -21.47 4.80
C ASP A 35 9.67 -20.92 5.26
N LYS A 36 8.99 -21.65 6.17
CA LYS A 36 7.63 -21.40 6.61
C LYS A 36 7.48 -21.58 8.12
N ILE A 37 6.67 -20.74 8.69
CA ILE A 37 6.24 -20.80 10.09
C ILE A 37 4.76 -21.16 10.18
N TYR A 38 4.37 -21.74 11.30
CA TYR A 38 3.01 -22.13 11.61
C TYR A 38 2.53 -21.41 12.86
N VAL A 39 1.51 -20.59 12.74
CA VAL A 39 0.95 -19.78 13.83
C VAL A 39 -0.52 -20.12 14.05
N PHE A 40 -1.00 -19.94 15.27
CA PHE A 40 -2.37 -20.26 15.66
C PHE A 40 -3.20 -18.98 15.82
N THR A 41 -4.43 -19.00 15.32
CA THR A 41 -5.45 -18.01 15.68
C THR A 41 -5.92 -18.23 17.12
N PRO A 42 -6.61 -17.28 17.75
CA PRO A 42 -7.23 -17.48 19.08
C PRO A 42 -8.20 -18.66 19.12
N ASN A 43 -8.85 -18.94 18.00
CA ASN A 43 -9.80 -20.07 17.85
C ASN A 43 -9.12 -21.44 17.65
N GLY A 44 -7.78 -21.46 17.54
CA GLY A 44 -7.01 -22.67 17.33
C GLY A 44 -6.79 -23.03 15.85
N ASP A 45 -7.20 -22.18 14.88
CA ASP A 45 -6.93 -22.43 13.47
C ASP A 45 -5.44 -22.24 13.18
N LEU A 46 -4.86 -23.21 12.46
CA LEU A 46 -3.48 -23.17 12.02
C LEU A 46 -3.33 -22.36 10.73
N LYS A 47 -2.42 -21.40 10.74
CA LYS A 47 -2.04 -20.58 9.58
C LYS A 47 -0.56 -20.78 9.24
N GLN A 48 -0.28 -20.89 7.97
CA GLN A 48 1.07 -21.04 7.43
C GLN A 48 1.53 -19.72 6.80
N LEU A 49 2.68 -19.23 7.23
CA LEU A 49 3.31 -18.01 6.73
C LEU A 49 4.78 -18.30 6.33
N PRO A 50 5.40 -17.48 5.48
CA PRO A 50 6.83 -17.57 5.24
C PRO A 50 7.63 -17.21 6.49
N LEU A 51 8.85 -17.73 6.59
CA LEU A 51 9.82 -17.36 7.63
C LEU A 51 10.07 -15.84 7.56
N GLY A 52 10.16 -15.18 8.71
CA GLY A 52 10.30 -13.72 8.80
C GLY A 52 9.00 -12.93 8.63
N ALA A 53 7.85 -13.61 8.55
CA ALA A 53 6.55 -12.94 8.50
C ALA A 53 6.25 -12.21 9.82
N THR A 54 5.68 -11.02 9.70
CA THR A 54 5.36 -10.16 10.83
C THR A 54 3.90 -10.29 11.28
N VAL A 55 3.57 -9.70 12.42
CA VAL A 55 2.18 -9.53 12.91
C VAL A 55 1.31 -8.90 11.82
N LEU A 56 1.85 -7.94 11.07
CA LEU A 56 1.11 -7.27 10.00
C LEU A 56 0.84 -8.20 8.81
N ASP A 57 1.80 -9.06 8.43
CA ASP A 57 1.61 -10.09 7.41
C ASP A 57 0.47 -11.04 7.79
N PHE A 58 0.47 -11.50 9.03
CA PHE A 58 -0.58 -12.36 9.56
C PHE A 58 -1.95 -11.69 9.54
N ALA A 59 -2.04 -10.41 9.94
CA ALA A 59 -3.28 -9.63 9.89
C ALA A 59 -3.85 -9.54 8.47
N PHE A 60 -3.01 -9.30 7.46
CA PHE A 60 -3.42 -9.29 6.05
C PHE A 60 -3.73 -10.69 5.50
N ASP A 61 -3.14 -11.74 6.09
CA ASP A 61 -3.48 -13.11 5.71
C ASP A 61 -4.88 -13.50 6.18
N ILE A 62 -5.27 -13.10 7.37
CA ILE A 62 -6.63 -13.34 7.90
C ILE A 62 -7.65 -12.61 7.04
N HIS A 63 -7.57 -11.27 6.97
CA HIS A 63 -8.50 -10.47 6.19
C HIS A 63 -7.90 -9.08 5.89
N THR A 64 -8.15 -8.57 4.66
CA THR A 64 -7.63 -7.26 4.23
C THR A 64 -8.02 -6.13 5.17
N GLN A 65 -9.27 -6.11 5.65
CA GLN A 65 -9.75 -5.05 6.54
C GLN A 65 -9.10 -5.13 7.92
N ILE A 66 -8.86 -6.34 8.45
CA ILE A 66 -8.13 -6.54 9.72
C ILE A 66 -6.70 -6.03 9.56
N GLY A 67 -6.02 -6.39 8.45
CA GLY A 67 -4.69 -5.89 8.14
C GLY A 67 -4.65 -4.38 8.04
N SER A 68 -5.63 -3.75 7.35
CA SER A 68 -5.68 -2.30 7.18
C SER A 68 -5.85 -1.52 8.48
N CYS A 69 -6.53 -2.09 9.47
CA CYS A 69 -6.78 -1.48 10.77
C CYS A 69 -5.88 -2.03 11.89
N CYS A 70 -4.86 -2.82 11.55
CA CYS A 70 -3.98 -3.47 12.52
C CYS A 70 -3.17 -2.44 13.32
N SER A 71 -3.28 -2.48 14.65
CA SER A 71 -2.50 -1.64 15.56
C SER A 71 -1.41 -2.42 16.30
N GLY A 72 -1.48 -3.75 16.29
CA GLY A 72 -0.57 -4.66 16.96
C GLY A 72 -1.21 -6.03 17.14
N ALA A 73 -0.63 -6.88 17.96
CA ALA A 73 -1.19 -8.17 18.31
C ALA A 73 -0.85 -8.56 19.77
N ASN A 74 -1.68 -9.43 20.32
CA ASN A 74 -1.35 -10.17 21.51
C ASN A 74 -0.76 -11.52 21.06
N VAL A 75 0.55 -11.70 21.27
CA VAL A 75 1.27 -12.92 20.92
C VAL A 75 1.61 -13.67 22.20
N ASN A 76 1.07 -14.87 22.37
CA ASN A 76 1.26 -15.70 23.55
C ASN A 76 0.96 -14.95 24.89
N GLY A 77 -0.06 -14.08 24.90
CA GLY A 77 -0.44 -13.28 26.06
C GLY A 77 0.38 -11.99 26.24
N LYS A 78 1.31 -11.66 25.33
CA LYS A 78 2.10 -10.43 25.38
C LYS A 78 1.74 -9.50 24.21
N LEU A 79 1.57 -8.21 24.51
CA LEU A 79 1.34 -7.19 23.49
C LEU A 79 2.59 -6.99 22.64
N GLN A 80 2.44 -7.10 21.32
CA GLN A 80 3.51 -6.94 20.35
C GLN A 80 3.14 -5.90 19.26
N PRO A 81 4.12 -5.14 18.76
CA PRO A 81 3.90 -4.19 17.68
C PRO A 81 3.70 -4.89 16.33
N ILE A 82 3.18 -4.15 15.33
CA ILE A 82 2.91 -4.65 13.97
C ILE A 82 4.13 -5.24 13.25
N ARG A 83 5.35 -4.80 13.62
CA ARG A 83 6.62 -5.24 13.05
C ARG A 83 7.25 -6.43 13.76
N TYR A 84 6.60 -6.98 14.78
CA TYR A 84 7.10 -8.15 15.48
C TYR A 84 7.09 -9.35 14.54
N GLU A 85 8.24 -10.04 14.45
CA GLU A 85 8.42 -11.26 13.66
C GLU A 85 7.83 -12.44 14.40
N LEU A 86 6.99 -13.21 13.72
CA LEU A 86 6.29 -14.36 14.27
C LEU A 86 7.13 -15.63 14.18
N HIS A 87 6.95 -16.52 15.13
CA HIS A 87 7.64 -17.80 15.18
C HIS A 87 6.64 -18.97 15.15
N SER A 88 7.12 -20.15 14.75
CA SER A 88 6.28 -21.35 14.76
C SER A 88 5.79 -21.68 16.17
N GLY A 89 4.50 -21.95 16.31
CA GLY A 89 3.85 -22.22 17.61
C GLY A 89 3.23 -20.99 18.26
N ASP A 90 3.46 -19.78 17.73
CA ASP A 90 2.86 -18.57 18.31
C ASP A 90 1.33 -18.59 18.17
N ARG A 91 0.64 -18.20 19.26
CA ARG A 91 -0.79 -17.91 19.27
C ARG A 91 -1.00 -16.42 19.18
N VAL A 92 -1.62 -15.98 18.07
CA VAL A 92 -1.66 -14.58 17.66
C VAL A 92 -3.10 -14.06 17.59
N GLU A 93 -3.41 -13.05 18.39
CA GLU A 93 -4.67 -12.32 18.38
C GLU A 93 -4.41 -10.89 17.87
N ILE A 94 -4.99 -10.54 16.72
CA ILE A 94 -4.78 -9.22 16.11
C ILE A 94 -5.62 -8.16 16.81
N LEU A 95 -4.98 -7.07 17.17
CA LEU A 95 -5.61 -5.87 17.71
C LEU A 95 -5.84 -4.86 16.60
N THR A 96 -7.06 -4.38 16.49
CA THR A 96 -7.46 -3.43 15.45
C THR A 96 -7.88 -2.09 16.03
N ASN A 97 -7.56 -1.01 15.32
CA ASN A 97 -8.02 0.33 15.65
C ASN A 97 -8.63 0.97 14.39
N LYS A 98 -9.91 1.37 14.47
CA LYS A 98 -10.64 1.98 13.34
C LYS A 98 -10.02 3.29 12.82
N LYS A 99 -9.22 3.97 13.65
CA LYS A 99 -8.49 5.19 13.28
C LYS A 99 -7.17 4.89 12.57
N GLN A 100 -6.73 3.64 12.56
CA GLN A 100 -5.50 3.20 11.90
C GLN A 100 -5.79 2.94 10.42
N SER A 101 -4.84 3.32 9.58
CA SER A 101 -4.87 3.06 8.15
C SER A 101 -3.46 2.70 7.65
N PRO A 102 -3.35 1.94 6.55
CA PRO A 102 -2.07 1.62 5.94
C PRO A 102 -1.28 2.87 5.57
N LYS A 103 0.01 2.86 5.90
CA LYS A 103 0.96 3.91 5.56
C LYS A 103 2.06 3.36 4.64
N ALA A 104 2.75 4.22 3.91
CA ALA A 104 3.86 3.82 3.05
C ALA A 104 4.95 3.04 3.82
N ASP A 105 5.24 3.43 5.06
CA ASP A 105 6.21 2.77 5.94
C ASP A 105 5.89 1.29 6.22
N TRP A 106 4.61 0.90 6.10
CA TRP A 106 4.19 -0.48 6.30
C TRP A 106 4.75 -1.44 5.24
N LEU A 107 5.10 -0.92 4.06
CA LEU A 107 5.76 -1.71 3.00
C LEU A 107 7.13 -2.23 3.44
N ASN A 108 7.80 -1.51 4.35
CA ASN A 108 9.10 -1.92 4.91
C ASN A 108 8.95 -2.91 6.10
N VAL A 109 7.73 -3.07 6.61
CA VAL A 109 7.43 -3.95 7.75
C VAL A 109 7.05 -5.34 7.27
N VAL A 110 6.31 -5.43 6.16
CA VAL A 110 5.76 -6.69 5.65
C VAL A 110 6.75 -7.44 4.77
N THR A 111 6.77 -8.75 4.94
CA THR A 111 7.61 -9.67 4.16
C THR A 111 6.83 -10.27 2.99
N THR A 112 5.54 -10.55 3.17
CA THR A 112 4.73 -11.27 2.18
C THR A 112 4.29 -10.36 1.01
N ASP A 113 4.34 -10.88 -0.21
CA ASP A 113 3.84 -10.16 -1.40
C ASP A 113 2.34 -9.90 -1.32
N LYS A 114 1.58 -10.77 -0.65
CA LYS A 114 0.14 -10.58 -0.42
C LYS A 114 -0.12 -9.31 0.37
N ALA A 115 0.58 -9.09 1.48
CA ALA A 115 0.45 -7.88 2.30
C ALA A 115 0.95 -6.64 1.54
N LYS A 116 2.12 -6.72 0.88
CA LYS A 116 2.67 -5.63 0.05
C LYS A 116 1.67 -5.16 -1.01
N ASN A 117 1.08 -6.09 -1.76
CA ASN A 117 0.12 -5.76 -2.81
C ASN A 117 -1.17 -5.14 -2.25
N ARG A 118 -1.64 -5.61 -1.08
CA ARG A 118 -2.82 -5.04 -0.42
C ARG A 118 -2.57 -3.62 0.07
N ILE A 119 -1.41 -3.37 0.67
CA ILE A 119 -0.99 -2.03 1.12
C ILE A 119 -0.86 -1.09 -0.08
N LYS A 120 -0.14 -1.49 -1.14
CA LYS A 120 0.02 -0.67 -2.36
C LYS A 120 -1.32 -0.30 -2.97
N ARG A 121 -2.24 -1.26 -3.07
CA ARG A 121 -3.58 -1.02 -3.58
C ARG A 121 -4.35 -0.02 -2.71
N TYR A 122 -4.30 -0.19 -1.39
CA TYR A 122 -4.96 0.75 -0.47
C TYR A 122 -4.43 2.17 -0.63
N LEU A 123 -3.09 2.34 -0.68
CA LEU A 123 -2.46 3.66 -0.86
C LEU A 123 -2.87 4.30 -2.18
N LYS A 124 -2.90 3.52 -3.27
CA LYS A 124 -3.35 4.00 -4.58
C LYS A 124 -4.83 4.39 -4.58
N ASP A 125 -5.70 3.59 -3.97
CA ASP A 125 -7.14 3.89 -3.86
C ASP A 125 -7.36 5.17 -3.02
N GLN A 126 -6.54 5.39 -1.99
CA GLN A 126 -6.56 6.61 -1.18
C GLN A 126 -6.12 7.84 -1.99
N GLU A 127 -5.00 7.73 -2.73
CA GLU A 127 -4.50 8.78 -3.62
C GLU A 127 -5.55 9.18 -4.68
N MET A 128 -6.23 8.19 -5.28
CA MET A 128 -7.30 8.46 -6.25
C MET A 128 -8.48 9.22 -5.63
N LYS A 129 -8.92 8.85 -4.42
CA LYS A 129 -9.99 9.57 -3.71
C LYS A 129 -9.60 11.00 -3.38
N GLU A 130 -8.37 11.21 -2.94
CA GLU A 130 -7.85 12.56 -2.68
C GLU A 130 -7.73 13.37 -3.97
N ALA A 131 -7.30 12.73 -5.07
CA ALA A 131 -7.25 13.37 -6.39
C ALA A 131 -8.64 13.77 -6.91
N GLU A 132 -9.68 12.97 -6.68
CA GLU A 132 -11.07 13.34 -7.01
C GLU A 132 -11.50 14.61 -6.27
N LEU A 133 -11.22 14.68 -4.97
CA LEU A 133 -11.50 15.90 -4.18
C LEU A 133 -10.68 17.09 -4.69
N GLY A 134 -9.40 16.89 -4.99
CA GLY A 134 -8.52 17.92 -5.54
C GLY A 134 -8.98 18.42 -6.90
N SER A 135 -9.47 17.55 -7.78
CA SER A 135 -10.00 17.93 -9.08
C SER A 135 -11.25 18.82 -8.90
N ALA A 136 -12.18 18.43 -8.04
CA ALA A 136 -13.38 19.24 -7.75
C ALA A 136 -13.01 20.62 -7.19
N LEU A 137 -12.02 20.69 -6.30
CA LEU A 137 -11.49 21.96 -5.78
C LEU A 137 -10.86 22.81 -6.88
N PHE A 138 -10.07 22.21 -7.77
CA PHE A 138 -9.43 22.88 -8.89
C PHE A 138 -10.45 23.48 -9.86
N TYR A 139 -11.42 22.68 -10.32
CA TYR A 139 -12.48 23.17 -11.20
C TYR A 139 -13.31 24.30 -10.57
N ARG A 140 -13.61 24.22 -9.27
CA ARG A 140 -14.28 25.32 -8.56
C ARG A 140 -13.44 26.58 -8.54
N ARG A 141 -12.13 26.49 -8.36
CA ARG A 141 -11.21 27.63 -8.42
C ARG A 141 -11.11 28.25 -9.81
N LEU A 142 -10.98 27.44 -10.84
CA LEU A 142 -10.98 27.89 -12.24
C LEU A 142 -12.25 28.69 -12.55
N LYS A 143 -13.43 28.19 -12.13
CA LYS A 143 -14.70 28.89 -12.28
C LYS A 143 -14.70 30.24 -11.57
N ASN A 144 -14.19 30.31 -10.34
CA ASN A 144 -14.08 31.57 -9.58
C ASN A 144 -13.12 32.57 -10.26
N TRP A 145 -12.07 32.07 -10.89
CA TRP A 145 -11.10 32.89 -11.64
C TRP A 145 -11.58 33.25 -13.04
N LYS A 146 -12.75 32.74 -13.47
CA LYS A 146 -13.31 32.89 -14.82
C LYS A 146 -12.39 32.33 -15.91
N ILE A 147 -11.67 31.26 -15.62
CA ILE A 147 -10.74 30.58 -16.52
C ILE A 147 -11.37 29.28 -17.03
N THR A 148 -11.36 29.10 -18.35
CA THR A 148 -11.84 27.85 -18.98
C THR A 148 -10.77 26.76 -18.88
N TYR A 149 -11.18 25.58 -18.42
CA TYR A 149 -10.30 24.41 -18.43
C TYR A 149 -10.01 23.99 -19.88
N THR A 150 -8.75 23.70 -20.15
CA THR A 150 -8.28 23.07 -21.39
C THR A 150 -7.21 22.03 -21.06
N ASP A 151 -7.12 20.95 -21.86
CA ASP A 151 -6.10 19.91 -21.68
C ASP A 151 -4.68 20.47 -21.83
N ARG A 152 -4.53 21.52 -22.67
CA ARG A 152 -3.26 22.24 -22.80
C ARG A 152 -2.88 22.92 -21.49
N LEU A 153 -3.84 23.57 -20.81
CA LEU A 153 -3.60 24.20 -19.52
C LEU A 153 -3.08 23.20 -18.48
N LEU A 154 -3.70 22.02 -18.41
CA LEU A 154 -3.23 20.95 -17.54
C LEU A 154 -1.82 20.51 -17.92
N SER A 155 -1.54 20.34 -19.22
CA SER A 155 -0.22 19.92 -19.70
C SER A 155 0.89 20.94 -19.33
N GLU A 156 0.62 22.23 -19.44
CA GLU A 156 1.57 23.28 -19.04
C GLU A 156 1.78 23.32 -17.53
N ILE A 157 0.72 23.13 -16.73
CA ILE A 157 0.82 23.02 -15.28
C ILE A 157 1.69 21.80 -14.89
N LEU A 158 1.45 20.64 -15.51
CA LEU A 158 2.23 19.43 -15.22
C LEU A 158 3.71 19.61 -15.52
N LYS A 159 4.04 20.33 -16.60
CA LYS A 159 5.44 20.65 -16.93
C LYS A 159 6.07 21.60 -15.91
N GLU A 160 5.38 22.68 -15.57
CA GLU A 160 5.90 23.69 -14.61
C GLU A 160 6.21 23.07 -13.24
N TYR A 161 5.30 22.20 -12.77
CA TYR A 161 5.46 21.54 -11.47
C TYR A 161 6.21 20.21 -11.55
N ASN A 162 6.72 19.82 -12.74
CA ASN A 162 7.46 18.57 -13.00
C ASN A 162 6.69 17.33 -12.49
N LEU A 163 5.39 17.26 -12.80
CA LEU A 163 4.48 16.20 -12.38
C LEU A 163 4.26 15.20 -13.51
N SER A 164 4.13 13.92 -13.13
CA SER A 164 3.97 12.82 -14.09
C SER A 164 2.53 12.64 -14.57
N SER A 165 1.54 13.07 -13.77
CA SER A 165 0.13 12.84 -14.10
C SER A 165 -0.81 13.88 -13.47
N GLY A 166 -2.01 14.02 -14.07
CA GLY A 166 -3.07 14.86 -13.51
C GLY A 166 -3.56 14.37 -12.14
N ILE A 167 -3.49 13.06 -11.87
CA ILE A 167 -3.86 12.48 -10.57
C ILE A 167 -2.94 13.03 -9.48
N GLU A 168 -1.64 13.01 -9.72
CA GLU A 168 -0.63 13.56 -8.82
C GLU A 168 -0.86 15.05 -8.55
N PHE A 169 -1.15 15.83 -9.61
CA PHE A 169 -1.49 17.25 -9.48
C PHE A 169 -2.71 17.49 -8.60
N TYR A 170 -3.80 16.76 -8.84
CA TYR A 170 -5.03 16.91 -8.06
C TYR A 170 -4.83 16.45 -6.60
N HIS A 171 -4.07 15.39 -6.38
CA HIS A 171 -3.69 14.95 -5.02
C HIS A 171 -2.92 16.05 -4.27
N LEU A 172 -1.96 16.72 -4.93
CA LEU A 172 -1.21 17.82 -4.34
C LEU A 172 -2.08 19.04 -4.03
N ILE A 173 -3.13 19.29 -4.82
CA ILE A 173 -4.13 20.33 -4.52
C ILE A 173 -4.97 19.94 -3.30
N ALA A 174 -5.42 18.69 -3.20
CA ALA A 174 -6.22 18.22 -2.09
C ALA A 174 -5.46 18.27 -0.76
N THR A 175 -4.16 17.97 -0.81
CA THR A 175 -3.26 17.98 0.35
C THR A 175 -2.62 19.33 0.64
N GLU A 176 -3.05 20.40 -0.06
CA GLU A 176 -2.57 21.80 0.09
C GLU A 176 -1.04 21.95 -0.07
N LYS A 177 -0.40 21.04 -0.82
CA LYS A 177 1.04 21.09 -1.10
C LYS A 177 1.42 22.03 -2.23
N ILE A 178 0.45 22.47 -3.04
CA ILE A 178 0.64 23.48 -4.09
C ILE A 178 0.17 24.83 -3.56
N ASP A 179 1.02 25.84 -3.70
CA ASP A 179 0.65 27.24 -3.45
C ASP A 179 -0.36 27.70 -4.51
N ILE A 180 -1.56 27.99 -4.05
CA ILE A 180 -2.68 28.38 -4.89
C ILE A 180 -2.51 29.77 -5.50
N VAL A 181 -1.80 30.67 -4.81
CA VAL A 181 -1.53 32.03 -5.31
C VAL A 181 -0.59 31.93 -6.50
N ARG A 182 0.52 31.22 -6.34
CA ARG A 182 1.49 30.98 -7.40
C ARG A 182 0.88 30.22 -8.59
N LEU A 183 0.03 29.22 -8.32
CA LEU A 183 -0.70 28.49 -9.37
C LEU A 183 -1.61 29.43 -10.15
N LYS A 184 -2.32 30.34 -9.50
CA LYS A 184 -3.19 31.33 -10.15
C LYS A 184 -2.39 32.27 -11.06
N GLU A 185 -1.30 32.83 -10.55
CA GLU A 185 -0.42 33.72 -11.32
C GLU A 185 0.13 33.02 -12.59
N PHE A 186 0.58 31.79 -12.45
CA PHE A 186 1.03 30.97 -13.57
C PHE A 186 -0.06 30.72 -14.60
N ILE A 187 -1.26 30.38 -14.17
CA ILE A 187 -2.41 30.14 -15.07
C ILE A 187 -2.80 31.43 -15.81
N LEU A 188 -2.75 32.58 -15.14
CA LEU A 188 -3.04 33.88 -15.76
C LEU A 188 -1.99 34.24 -16.80
N SER A 189 -0.71 34.04 -16.55
CA SER A 189 0.36 34.30 -17.51
C SER A 189 0.22 33.47 -18.80
N ILE A 190 -0.20 32.18 -18.69
CA ILE A 190 -0.47 31.34 -19.86
C ILE A 190 -1.63 31.88 -20.72
N ASN A 191 -2.64 32.50 -20.08
CA ASN A 191 -3.79 33.04 -20.81
C ASN A 191 -3.49 34.39 -21.48
N GLU A 192 -2.67 35.24 -20.87
CA GLU A 192 -2.21 36.50 -21.46
C GLU A 192 -1.36 36.27 -22.73
N ASP A 193 -0.52 35.24 -22.76
CA ASP A 193 0.24 34.84 -23.94
C ASP A 193 -0.65 34.37 -25.12
N LYS A 194 -1.90 34.03 -24.89
CA LYS A 194 -2.87 33.67 -25.94
C LYS A 194 -3.48 34.88 -26.61
N ASP A 195 -3.83 35.91 -25.85
CA ASP A 195 -4.45 37.12 -26.38
C ASP A 195 -3.46 37.89 -27.25
N VAL A 196 -2.16 37.88 -26.90
CA VAL A 196 -1.09 38.51 -27.72
C VAL A 196 -0.81 37.77 -29.01
N LYS A 197 -1.11 36.46 -29.11
CA LYS A 197 -0.89 35.68 -30.36
C LYS A 197 -2.10 35.70 -31.27
N SER A 198 -3.31 35.92 -30.79
CA SER A 198 -4.51 36.07 -31.62
C SER A 198 -4.51 37.41 -32.38
N ASP A 199 -4.04 38.50 -31.73
CA ASP A 199 -3.98 39.83 -32.36
C ASP A 199 -2.89 39.99 -33.45
N LYS A 200 -1.92 39.05 -33.54
CA LYS A 200 -0.87 39.07 -34.56
C LYS A 200 -1.25 38.35 -35.85
N VAL A 201 -2.28 37.52 -35.85
CA VAL A 201 -2.68 36.75 -37.02
C VAL A 201 -3.67 37.53 -37.92
N ASP A 202 -4.42 38.52 -37.37
CA ASP A 202 -5.39 39.31 -38.13
C ASP A 202 -4.78 40.52 -38.83
N ASN A 203 -3.50 40.87 -38.60
CA ASN A 203 -2.86 42.01 -39.22
C ASN A 203 -2.03 41.69 -40.46
N ASP A 204 -1.85 40.42 -40.86
CA ASP A 204 -1.06 40.03 -42.03
C ASP A 204 -1.90 39.65 -43.26
N VAL A 205 -3.22 39.88 -43.23
CA VAL A 205 -4.11 39.55 -44.38
C VAL A 205 -4.63 40.81 -45.13
N VAL A 206 -4.14 42.00 -44.75
CA VAL A 206 -4.47 43.24 -45.51
C VAL A 206 -3.21 43.91 -46.01
N LYS A 207 -2.63 43.36 -47.07
CA LYS A 207 -1.83 44.10 -48.08
C LYS A 207 -1.87 43.37 -49.42
#